data_28ae5fd858290b38bd114b0bbc45f930
#
_entry.id   28ae5fd858290b38bd114b0bbc45f930
#
_cell.length_a   1.000
_cell.length_b   1.000
_cell.length_c   1.000
_cell.angle_alpha   90.00
_cell.angle_beta   90.00
_cell.angle_gamma   90.00
#
_symmetry.space_group_name_H-M   'P 1'
#
loop_
_entity.id
_entity.type
_entity.pdbx_description
1 polymer ?
#
loop_
_entity_poly.entity_id
_entity_poly.type
_entity_poly.pdbx_seq_one_letter_code
_entity_poly.pdbx_strand_id
1 'polypeptide(L)'
;MRGWFRRLRALQPDVSNPDIETPAKVVKTDAEWRAELNPAEYHVLRQAGTERPYVGEYTDTKTEGVYTCRACGAELFRSDAKFESHCGWPSFFTPLAGDAIIERADTSLGMRRVEVLCANCHSHLGHVFEGEGYPTPTDQRYCINSISLRLTPTA
;
A
#
# COMPACT_ATOMS: atom_id res chain seq x y z
N MET A 1 -35.73 13.67 -8.08
CA MET A 1 -34.77 13.32 -9.12
C MET A 1 -33.36 13.75 -8.76
N ARG A 2 -33.14 15.03 -8.52
CA ARG A 2 -31.82 15.53 -8.15
C ARG A 2 -31.26 14.94 -6.85
N GLY A 3 -32.13 14.77 -5.84
CA GLY A 3 -31.70 14.17 -4.58
C GLY A 3 -31.31 12.72 -4.70
N TRP A 4 -31.88 12.03 -5.68
CA TRP A 4 -31.54 10.64 -5.95
C TRP A 4 -30.12 10.51 -6.54
N PHE A 5 -29.76 11.39 -7.47
CA PHE A 5 -28.41 11.41 -8.04
C PHE A 5 -27.35 11.75 -7.00
N ARG A 6 -27.63 12.70 -6.10
CA ARG A 6 -26.73 13.02 -5.01
C ARG A 6 -26.52 11.84 -4.07
N ARG A 7 -27.60 11.11 -3.81
CA ARG A 7 -27.54 9.95 -2.95
C ARG A 7 -26.66 8.85 -3.54
N LEU A 8 -26.77 8.64 -4.85
CA LEU A 8 -25.89 7.71 -5.55
C LEU A 8 -24.44 8.13 -5.47
N ARG A 9 -24.15 9.42 -5.60
CA ARG A 9 -22.79 9.93 -5.45
C ARG A 9 -22.24 9.69 -4.06
N ALA A 10 -23.06 9.91 -3.06
CA ALA A 10 -22.66 9.71 -1.67
C ALA A 10 -22.41 8.24 -1.35
N LEU A 11 -23.06 7.34 -2.07
CA LEU A 11 -22.90 5.90 -1.90
C LEU A 11 -21.77 5.33 -2.75
N GLN A 12 -21.24 6.10 -3.68
CA GLN A 12 -20.08 5.64 -4.43
C GLN A 12 -18.88 5.56 -3.50
N PRO A 13 -18.13 4.47 -3.61
CA PRO A 13 -16.92 4.36 -2.82
C PRO A 13 -16.01 5.53 -3.14
N ASP A 14 -15.33 5.99 -2.13
CA ASP A 14 -14.36 7.05 -2.27
C ASP A 14 -13.14 6.51 -3.06
N VAL A 15 -13.35 6.36 -4.33
CA VAL A 15 -12.32 5.86 -5.23
C VAL A 15 -11.61 6.97 -5.92
N SER A 16 -12.28 8.07 -5.96
CA SER A 16 -11.72 9.23 -6.55
C SER A 16 -11.07 10.05 -5.47
N ASN A 17 -9.94 9.58 -5.04
CA ASN A 17 -9.01 10.55 -4.54
C ASN A 17 -8.72 11.43 -5.77
N PRO A 18 -9.22 12.67 -5.81
CA PRO A 18 -9.10 13.50 -7.01
C PRO A 18 -7.65 13.82 -7.35
N ASP A 19 -6.74 13.55 -6.41
CA ASP A 19 -5.30 13.79 -6.60
C ASP A 19 -4.61 12.61 -7.27
N ILE A 20 -5.32 11.50 -7.52
CA ILE A 20 -4.74 10.32 -8.16
C ILE A 20 -5.26 10.22 -9.58
N GLU A 21 -4.36 10.38 -10.55
CA GLU A 21 -4.72 10.35 -11.98
C GLU A 21 -5.17 8.96 -12.44
N THR A 22 -4.56 7.91 -11.88
CA THR A 22 -4.90 6.53 -12.25
C THR A 22 -6.11 6.07 -11.46
N PRO A 23 -7.24 5.77 -12.12
CA PRO A 23 -8.42 5.31 -11.39
C PRO A 23 -8.19 3.90 -10.83
N ALA A 24 -8.79 3.63 -9.68
CA ALA A 24 -8.77 2.30 -9.10
C ALA A 24 -9.66 1.36 -9.92
N LYS A 25 -9.20 0.13 -10.10
CA LYS A 25 -9.97 -0.93 -10.77
C LYS A 25 -10.89 -1.65 -9.80
N VAL A 26 -10.47 -1.78 -8.55
CA VAL A 26 -11.27 -2.36 -7.47
C VAL A 26 -11.81 -1.21 -6.62
N VAL A 27 -13.12 -1.12 -6.59
CA VAL A 27 -13.85 0.00 -5.98
C VAL A 27 -14.90 -0.56 -5.05
N LYS A 28 -14.81 -0.24 -3.77
CA LYS A 28 -15.76 -0.73 -2.76
C LYS A 28 -16.20 0.41 -1.87
N THR A 29 -17.39 0.28 -1.30
CA THR A 29 -17.86 1.23 -0.29
C THR A 29 -17.06 1.04 1.00
N ASP A 30 -17.08 2.04 1.86
CA ASP A 30 -16.46 1.95 3.18
C ASP A 30 -17.01 0.75 3.96
N ALA A 31 -18.32 0.52 3.89
CA ALA A 31 -18.96 -0.61 4.57
C ALA A 31 -18.43 -1.94 4.04
N GLU A 32 -18.22 -2.06 2.73
CA GLU A 32 -17.67 -3.28 2.14
C GLU A 32 -16.24 -3.53 2.58
N TRP A 33 -15.39 -2.47 2.62
CA TRP A 33 -14.04 -2.60 3.13
C TRP A 33 -14.02 -3.05 4.59
N ARG A 34 -14.89 -2.46 5.42
CA ARG A 34 -15.00 -2.83 6.84
C ARG A 34 -15.46 -4.27 7.03
N ALA A 35 -16.30 -4.77 6.12
CA ALA A 35 -16.78 -6.15 6.19
C ALA A 35 -15.69 -7.16 5.81
N GLU A 36 -14.79 -6.80 4.90
CA GLU A 36 -13.76 -7.71 4.39
C GLU A 36 -12.45 -7.67 5.17
N LEU A 37 -12.13 -6.51 5.76
CA LEU A 37 -10.87 -6.31 6.48
C LEU A 37 -11.14 -6.31 7.98
N ASN A 38 -10.21 -6.85 8.75
CA ASN A 38 -10.30 -6.70 10.19
C ASN A 38 -9.96 -5.23 10.57
N PRO A 39 -10.25 -4.81 11.82
CA PRO A 39 -10.02 -3.41 12.19
C PRO A 39 -8.59 -2.91 11.98
N ALA A 40 -7.59 -3.73 12.24
CA ALA A 40 -6.19 -3.35 12.06
C ALA A 40 -5.83 -3.20 10.58
N GLU A 41 -6.29 -4.12 9.74
CA GLU A 41 -6.12 -4.03 8.29
C GLU A 41 -6.81 -2.81 7.71
N TYR A 42 -8.05 -2.59 8.12
CA TYR A 42 -8.82 -1.43 7.66
C TYR A 42 -8.13 -0.12 8.04
N HIS A 43 -7.63 -0.02 9.27
CA HIS A 43 -6.96 1.18 9.74
C HIS A 43 -5.74 1.53 8.88
N VAL A 44 -4.91 0.55 8.57
CA VAL A 44 -3.70 0.78 7.77
C VAL A 44 -4.05 0.97 6.30
N LEU A 45 -4.81 0.06 5.71
CA LEU A 45 -5.08 0.05 4.28
C LEU A 45 -6.00 1.17 3.82
N ARG A 46 -7.03 1.50 4.60
CA ARG A 46 -8.05 2.46 4.18
C ARG A 46 -8.06 3.76 4.94
N GLN A 47 -7.35 3.84 6.06
CA GLN A 47 -7.24 5.07 6.86
C GLN A 47 -5.82 5.60 6.94
N ALA A 48 -4.92 5.08 6.09
CA ALA A 48 -3.52 5.47 6.03
C ALA A 48 -2.80 5.36 7.37
N GLY A 49 -3.13 4.33 8.14
CA GLY A 49 -2.45 4.05 9.39
C GLY A 49 -1.08 3.42 9.15
N THR A 50 -0.32 3.28 10.23
CA THR A 50 1.01 2.66 10.20
C THR A 50 1.09 1.62 11.30
N GLU A 51 1.53 0.41 10.98
CA GLU A 51 1.82 -0.59 12.01
C GLU A 51 3.07 -0.17 12.78
N ARG A 52 3.19 -0.65 14.02
CA ARG A 52 4.40 -0.38 14.81
C ARG A 52 5.61 -1.09 14.18
N PRO A 53 6.82 -0.50 14.31
CA PRO A 53 8.01 -1.15 13.77
C PRO A 53 8.28 -2.49 14.46
N TYR A 54 8.83 -3.43 13.71
CA TYR A 54 9.26 -4.76 14.15
C TYR A 54 8.13 -5.72 14.58
N VAL A 55 6.86 -5.33 14.46
CA VAL A 55 5.73 -6.20 14.83
C VAL A 55 5.13 -6.92 13.63
N GLY A 56 5.42 -6.49 12.40
CA GLY A 56 4.85 -7.07 11.20
C GLY A 56 5.38 -8.46 10.90
N GLU A 57 4.52 -9.32 10.36
CA GLU A 57 4.89 -10.71 10.08
C GLU A 57 5.95 -10.87 8.98
N TYR A 58 6.10 -9.88 8.11
CA TYR A 58 7.02 -10.00 6.97
C TYR A 58 8.29 -9.18 7.11
N THR A 59 8.52 -8.52 8.24
CA THR A 59 9.69 -7.64 8.42
C THR A 59 11.00 -8.39 8.11
N ASP A 60 11.18 -9.57 8.70
CA ASP A 60 12.40 -10.36 8.55
C ASP A 60 12.23 -11.57 7.63
N THR A 61 11.13 -11.67 6.92
CA THR A 61 10.83 -12.81 6.05
C THR A 61 11.75 -12.85 4.85
N LYS A 62 12.31 -14.04 4.57
CA LYS A 62 13.18 -14.29 3.42
C LYS A 62 12.59 -15.33 2.46
N THR A 63 11.38 -15.74 2.68
CA THR A 63 10.67 -16.70 1.83
C THR A 63 10.52 -16.14 0.42
N GLU A 64 10.85 -16.95 -0.59
CA GLU A 64 10.66 -16.56 -1.97
C GLU A 64 9.19 -16.54 -2.34
N GLY A 65 8.78 -15.49 -3.02
CA GLY A 65 7.39 -15.36 -3.45
C GLY A 65 7.05 -13.96 -3.90
N VAL A 66 5.76 -13.74 -4.06
CA VAL A 66 5.20 -12.45 -4.48
C VAL A 66 4.37 -11.90 -3.34
N TYR A 67 4.59 -10.63 -3.04
CA TYR A 67 3.80 -9.90 -2.05
C TYR A 67 2.63 -9.22 -2.75
N THR A 68 1.43 -9.57 -2.35
CA THR A 68 0.19 -9.02 -2.94
C THR A 68 -0.47 -8.04 -1.97
N CYS A 69 -1.32 -7.17 -2.51
CA CYS A 69 -2.12 -6.26 -1.70
C CYS A 69 -3.11 -7.06 -0.86
N ARG A 70 -3.07 -6.87 0.45
CA ARG A 70 -3.97 -7.60 1.36
C ARG A 70 -5.43 -7.25 1.11
N ALA A 71 -5.70 -6.05 0.59
CA ALA A 71 -7.07 -5.61 0.34
C ALA A 71 -7.65 -6.16 -0.97
N CYS A 72 -6.86 -6.23 -2.05
CA CYS A 72 -7.40 -6.58 -3.37
C CYS A 72 -6.70 -7.74 -4.06
N GLY A 73 -5.56 -8.20 -3.55
CA GLY A 73 -4.82 -9.32 -4.13
C GLY A 73 -3.91 -8.98 -5.31
N ALA A 74 -3.80 -7.72 -5.69
CA ALA A 74 -2.91 -7.32 -6.78
C ALA A 74 -1.46 -7.59 -6.40
N GLU A 75 -0.65 -8.04 -7.36
CA GLU A 75 0.77 -8.29 -7.13
C GLU A 75 1.53 -6.96 -7.06
N LEU A 76 2.32 -6.77 -6.01
CA LEU A 76 2.97 -5.50 -5.71
C LEU A 76 4.48 -5.55 -5.71
N PHE A 77 5.05 -6.54 -5.03
CA PHE A 77 6.51 -6.65 -4.86
C PHE A 77 6.93 -8.11 -4.93
N ARG A 78 8.18 -8.34 -5.34
CA ARG A 78 8.78 -9.67 -5.34
C ARG A 78 9.79 -9.78 -4.20
N SER A 79 9.95 -10.98 -3.69
CA SER A 79 10.90 -11.26 -2.62
C SER A 79 12.35 -10.96 -3.00
N ASP A 80 12.69 -11.05 -4.30
CA ASP A 80 14.04 -10.75 -4.76
C ASP A 80 14.40 -9.26 -4.72
N ALA A 81 13.39 -8.40 -4.57
CA ALA A 81 13.59 -6.96 -4.38
C ALA A 81 13.58 -6.56 -2.90
N LYS A 82 13.32 -7.50 -2.00
CA LYS A 82 13.30 -7.23 -0.57
C LYS A 82 14.73 -7.20 -0.02
N PHE A 83 15.03 -6.20 0.81
CA PHE A 83 16.35 -6.08 1.42
C PHE A 83 16.23 -5.68 2.89
N GLU A 84 17.30 -5.94 3.64
CA GLU A 84 17.36 -5.62 5.06
C GLU A 84 17.77 -4.16 5.25
N SER A 85 16.83 -3.33 5.68
CA SER A 85 17.09 -1.91 5.91
C SER A 85 17.18 -1.57 7.39
N HIS A 86 16.81 -2.49 8.29
CA HIS A 86 16.77 -2.29 9.73
C HIS A 86 15.83 -1.16 10.16
N CYS A 87 14.83 -0.82 9.32
CA CYS A 87 13.88 0.25 9.65
C CYS A 87 12.68 -0.23 10.46
N GLY A 88 12.48 -1.54 10.58
CA GLY A 88 11.36 -2.11 11.33
C GLY A 88 10.17 -2.51 10.49
N TRP A 89 10.22 -2.30 9.18
CA TRP A 89 9.16 -2.69 8.23
C TRP A 89 9.78 -3.39 7.02
N PRO A 90 9.01 -4.22 6.30
CA PRO A 90 9.50 -4.78 5.04
C PRO A 90 9.95 -3.68 4.09
N SER A 91 11.11 -3.86 3.49
CA SER A 91 11.71 -2.90 2.58
C SER A 91 12.01 -3.53 1.24
N PHE A 92 11.67 -2.82 0.16
CA PHE A 92 11.90 -3.27 -1.20
C PHE A 92 12.58 -2.15 -1.98
N PHE A 93 13.47 -2.52 -2.89
CA PHE A 93 14.16 -1.48 -3.68
C PHE A 93 13.44 -1.14 -4.99
N THR A 94 12.44 -1.92 -5.38
CA THR A 94 11.63 -1.65 -6.58
C THR A 94 10.29 -2.39 -6.47
N PRO A 95 9.20 -1.85 -7.05
CA PRO A 95 7.96 -2.60 -7.18
C PRO A 95 8.10 -3.66 -8.27
N LEU A 96 7.13 -4.60 -8.31
CA LEU A 96 7.07 -5.66 -9.30
C LEU A 96 6.99 -5.10 -10.73
N ALA A 97 6.26 -4.00 -10.90
CA ALA A 97 6.13 -3.27 -12.16
C ALA A 97 5.86 -1.81 -11.83
N GLY A 98 6.22 -0.91 -12.73
CA GLY A 98 6.07 0.52 -12.50
C GLY A 98 4.63 0.97 -12.31
N ASP A 99 3.67 0.24 -12.86
CA ASP A 99 2.25 0.53 -12.73
C ASP A 99 1.55 -0.25 -11.61
N ALA A 100 2.29 -1.01 -10.81
CA ALA A 100 1.73 -1.75 -9.67
C ALA A 100 1.35 -0.84 -8.51
N ILE A 101 2.04 0.28 -8.37
CA ILE A 101 1.86 1.21 -7.26
C ILE A 101 1.66 2.63 -7.78
N ILE A 102 1.13 3.48 -6.89
CA ILE A 102 1.01 4.92 -7.10
C ILE A 102 1.83 5.60 -6.01
N GLU A 103 2.56 6.64 -6.40
CA GLU A 103 3.29 7.50 -5.47
C GLU A 103 2.62 8.85 -5.44
N ARG A 104 2.41 9.39 -4.23
CA ARG A 104 1.88 10.74 -4.09
C ARG A 104 2.49 11.43 -2.88
N ALA A 105 2.58 12.76 -2.98
CA ALA A 105 3.13 13.56 -1.90
C ALA A 105 2.28 13.42 -0.63
N ASP A 106 2.94 13.25 0.51
CA ASP A 106 2.31 13.19 1.82
C ASP A 106 2.98 14.22 2.71
N THR A 107 2.24 15.28 3.03
CA THR A 107 2.73 16.36 3.90
C THR A 107 2.13 16.29 5.30
N SER A 108 1.48 15.20 5.65
CA SER A 108 0.90 15.02 6.97
C SER A 108 1.98 15.01 8.07
N LEU A 109 1.59 15.30 9.28
CA LEU A 109 2.46 15.33 10.46
C LEU A 109 3.65 16.31 10.33
N GLY A 110 3.53 17.33 9.49
CA GLY A 110 4.60 18.30 9.26
C GLY A 110 5.81 17.75 8.54
N MET A 111 5.69 16.55 7.96
CA MET A 111 6.78 15.90 7.21
C MET A 111 6.54 16.00 5.71
N ARG A 112 7.60 15.79 4.95
CA ARG A 112 7.55 15.67 3.49
C ARG A 112 7.94 14.24 3.15
N ARG A 113 6.97 13.44 2.77
CA ARG A 113 7.18 12.05 2.40
C ARG A 113 6.46 11.76 1.10
N VAL A 114 6.76 10.62 0.51
CA VAL A 114 6.05 10.12 -0.67
C VAL A 114 5.31 8.85 -0.25
N GLU A 115 4.00 8.93 -0.27
CA GLU A 115 3.12 7.79 0.07
C GLU A 115 3.06 6.82 -1.10
N VAL A 116 3.02 5.53 -0.79
CA VAL A 116 2.88 4.45 -1.75
C VAL A 116 1.50 3.80 -1.57
N LEU A 117 0.76 3.70 -2.65
CA LEU A 117 -0.58 3.13 -2.69
C LEU A 117 -0.65 2.00 -3.71
N CYS A 118 -1.55 1.06 -3.47
CA CYS A 118 -1.86 0.04 -4.46
C CYS A 118 -2.56 0.69 -5.65
N ALA A 119 -2.02 0.52 -6.86
CA ALA A 119 -2.63 1.10 -8.05
C ALA A 119 -4.00 0.49 -8.35
N ASN A 120 -4.23 -0.74 -7.91
CA ASN A 120 -5.45 -1.48 -8.21
C ASN A 120 -6.65 -1.08 -7.35
N CYS A 121 -6.43 -0.73 -6.07
CA CYS A 121 -7.52 -0.39 -5.15
C CYS A 121 -7.29 0.89 -4.34
N HIS A 122 -6.15 1.55 -4.52
CA HIS A 122 -5.74 2.76 -3.79
C HIS A 122 -5.59 2.59 -2.28
N SER A 123 -5.39 1.36 -1.81
CA SER A 123 -5.10 1.14 -0.40
C SER A 123 -3.70 1.64 -0.05
N HIS A 124 -3.57 2.21 1.14
CA HIS A 124 -2.29 2.69 1.66
C HIS A 124 -1.36 1.51 1.94
N LEU A 125 -0.15 1.57 1.40
CA LEU A 125 0.86 0.53 1.61
C LEU A 125 1.97 1.00 2.54
N GLY A 126 2.46 2.19 2.36
CA GLY A 126 3.56 2.75 3.12
C GLY A 126 4.11 4.00 2.45
N HIS A 127 5.42 4.14 2.49
CA HIS A 127 6.13 5.31 1.93
C HIS A 127 7.39 4.86 1.22
N VAL A 128 7.87 5.66 0.29
CA VAL A 128 9.14 5.42 -0.39
C VAL A 128 10.13 6.54 -0.06
N PHE A 129 11.37 6.14 0.17
CA PHE A 129 12.49 7.04 0.46
C PHE A 129 13.61 6.75 -0.53
N GLU A 130 14.43 7.74 -0.85
CA GLU A 130 15.53 7.55 -1.79
C GLU A 130 16.78 8.31 -1.34
N GLY A 131 17.91 7.95 -1.88
CA GLY A 131 19.17 8.65 -1.61
C GLY A 131 19.75 8.38 -0.24
N GLU A 132 19.38 7.27 0.40
CA GLU A 132 19.84 6.94 1.75
C GLU A 132 21.16 6.16 1.78
N GLY A 133 21.65 5.76 0.60
CA GLY A 133 22.94 5.09 0.50
C GLY A 133 22.90 3.57 0.67
N TYR A 134 21.74 2.94 0.52
CA TYR A 134 21.67 1.48 0.55
C TYR A 134 22.33 0.86 -0.68
N PRO A 135 23.04 -0.27 -0.53
CA PRO A 135 23.71 -0.94 -1.65
C PRO A 135 22.72 -1.73 -2.50
N THR A 136 21.76 -1.04 -3.09
CA THR A 136 20.74 -1.61 -3.95
C THR A 136 20.77 -0.94 -5.32
N PRO A 137 20.20 -1.58 -6.37
CA PRO A 137 20.26 -1.01 -7.72
C PRO A 137 19.62 0.37 -7.88
N THR A 138 18.62 0.70 -7.06
CA THR A 138 17.86 1.94 -7.21
C THR A 138 18.13 2.97 -6.13
N ASP A 139 18.71 2.54 -5.01
CA ASP A 139 18.81 3.35 -3.79
C ASP A 139 17.45 3.91 -3.35
N GLN A 140 16.37 3.21 -3.71
CA GLN A 140 15.03 3.50 -3.22
C GLN A 140 14.67 2.49 -2.13
N ARG A 141 13.94 2.97 -1.14
CA ARG A 141 13.44 2.11 -0.08
C ARG A 141 11.92 2.26 0.02
N TYR A 142 11.22 1.31 -0.55
CA TYR A 142 9.77 1.17 -0.38
C TYR A 142 9.53 0.54 0.97
N CYS A 143 9.19 1.35 1.95
CA CYS A 143 8.95 0.94 3.33
C CYS A 143 7.46 0.64 3.49
N ILE A 144 7.12 -0.63 3.54
CA ILE A 144 5.74 -1.09 3.38
C ILE A 144 5.27 -1.78 4.66
N ASN A 145 4.04 -1.49 5.08
CA ASN A 145 3.45 -2.16 6.23
C ASN A 145 3.20 -3.63 5.92
N SER A 146 3.65 -4.53 6.79
CA SER A 146 3.39 -5.97 6.62
C SER A 146 1.90 -6.25 6.50
N ILE A 147 1.09 -5.56 7.29
CA ILE A 147 -0.37 -5.75 7.30
C ILE A 147 -1.02 -5.33 5.97
N SER A 148 -0.33 -4.54 5.15
CA SER A 148 -0.82 -4.18 3.81
C SER A 148 -0.52 -5.25 2.78
N LEU A 149 0.26 -6.26 3.14
CA LEU A 149 0.76 -7.27 2.23
C LEU A 149 0.28 -8.67 2.60
N ARG A 150 0.30 -9.54 1.62
CA ARG A 150 0.14 -10.98 1.81
C ARG A 150 1.18 -11.67 0.93
N LEU A 151 1.99 -12.52 1.54
CA LEU A 151 3.02 -13.27 0.81
C LEU A 151 2.39 -14.51 0.19
N THR A 152 2.55 -14.65 -1.13
CA THR A 152 2.23 -15.87 -1.85
C THR A 152 3.56 -16.55 -2.18
N PRO A 153 3.93 -17.63 -1.47
CA PRO A 153 5.20 -18.29 -1.72
C PRO A 153 5.24 -18.94 -3.09
N THR A 154 6.41 -18.92 -3.72
CA THR A 154 6.65 -19.76 -4.90
C THR A 154 6.91 -21.18 -4.43
N ALA A 155 6.24 -22.12 -5.07
CA ALA A 155 6.36 -23.52 -4.71
C ALA A 155 7.75 -24.09 -5.01
#